data_7f5b2a58b0242e837905c0982ff4430d
#
_entry.id   7f5b2a58b0242e837905c0982ff4430d
#
_cell.length_a   1.000
_cell.length_b   1.000
_cell.length_c   1.000
_cell.angle_alpha   90.00
_cell.angle_beta   90.00
_cell.angle_gamma   90.00
#
_symmetry.space_group_name_H-M   'P 1'
#
loop_
_entity.id
_entity.type
_entity.pdbx_description
1 polymer ?
#
loop_
_entity_poly.entity_id
_entity_poly.type
_entity_poly.pdbx_seq_one_letter_code
_entity_poly.pdbx_strand_id
1 'polypeptide(L)'
;MKIVSIISTCSFLLANLVFASSLQEQNKALAKRAFEELLSKGRFELAEQLYAKDFVNHGIHRDISLEEDQAALKGWHQAFPDISIVPEKLIADGDQVAVYWIARGTNTGTGNGLPATGKKAEQSGITIWRIVDGKIKEEWSAFDQLSMMQQLGLLPNQKTSGATESNATDKKQE
;
A
#
# COMPACT_ATOMS: atom_id res chain seq x y z
N MET A 1 42.48 -35.95 -11.74
CA MET A 1 41.90 -34.87 -12.55
C MET A 1 40.38 -34.81 -12.30
N LYS A 2 39.92 -34.40 -11.07
CA LYS A 2 38.48 -34.30 -10.70
C LYS A 2 38.17 -33.15 -9.72
N ILE A 3 39.05 -32.16 -9.53
CA ILE A 3 38.82 -31.06 -8.55
C ILE A 3 38.34 -29.76 -9.20
N VAL A 4 38.45 -29.60 -10.52
CA VAL A 4 38.15 -28.33 -11.21
C VAL A 4 36.64 -28.05 -11.39
N SER A 5 35.78 -29.11 -11.32
CA SER A 5 34.33 -28.97 -11.62
C SER A 5 33.49 -28.44 -10.46
N ILE A 6 33.96 -28.55 -9.20
CA ILE A 6 33.15 -28.17 -8.01
C ILE A 6 33.26 -26.66 -7.72
N ILE A 7 34.38 -26.02 -8.04
CA ILE A 7 34.60 -24.59 -7.77
C ILE A 7 33.78 -23.73 -8.71
N SER A 8 33.53 -24.14 -9.96
CA SER A 8 32.78 -23.38 -10.96
C SER A 8 31.29 -23.29 -10.63
N THR A 9 30.69 -24.36 -10.12
CA THR A 9 29.27 -24.42 -9.75
C THR A 9 28.95 -23.58 -8.50
N CYS A 10 29.84 -23.53 -7.53
CA CYS A 10 29.64 -22.77 -6.30
C CYS A 10 29.73 -21.25 -6.56
N SER A 11 30.64 -20.81 -7.43
CA SER A 11 30.78 -19.40 -7.82
C SER A 11 29.55 -18.90 -8.58
N PHE A 12 28.94 -19.72 -9.42
CA PHE A 12 27.75 -19.36 -10.17
C PHE A 12 26.50 -19.23 -9.28
N LEU A 13 26.36 -20.10 -8.27
CA LEU A 13 25.28 -20.05 -7.28
C LEU A 13 25.38 -18.79 -6.39
N LEU A 14 26.58 -18.45 -5.92
CA LEU A 14 26.80 -17.24 -5.10
C LEU A 14 26.54 -15.97 -5.90
N ALA A 15 26.94 -15.89 -7.17
CA ALA A 15 26.69 -14.75 -8.02
C ALA A 15 25.18 -14.50 -8.24
N ASN A 16 24.40 -15.56 -8.45
CA ASN A 16 22.95 -15.45 -8.61
C ASN A 16 22.24 -15.00 -7.32
N LEU A 17 22.69 -15.47 -6.15
CA LEU A 17 22.14 -15.04 -4.85
C LEU A 17 22.41 -13.54 -4.57
N VAL A 18 23.62 -13.07 -4.87
CA VAL A 18 23.98 -11.65 -4.71
C VAL A 18 23.19 -10.78 -5.68
N PHE A 19 23.00 -11.22 -6.93
CA PHE A 19 22.22 -10.49 -7.92
C PHE A 19 20.74 -10.42 -7.54
N ALA A 20 20.14 -11.53 -7.08
CA ALA A 20 18.76 -11.57 -6.63
C ALA A 20 18.52 -10.66 -5.42
N SER A 21 19.42 -10.66 -4.43
CA SER A 21 19.30 -9.74 -3.28
C SER A 21 19.45 -8.28 -3.68
N SER A 22 20.34 -7.98 -4.63
CA SER A 22 20.50 -6.62 -5.19
C SER A 22 19.23 -6.14 -5.93
N LEU A 23 18.57 -7.01 -6.69
CA LEU A 23 17.33 -6.69 -7.39
C LEU A 23 16.19 -6.40 -6.41
N GLN A 24 16.04 -7.23 -5.38
CA GLN A 24 15.01 -7.02 -4.35
C GLN A 24 15.21 -5.69 -3.61
N GLU A 25 16.44 -5.30 -3.28
CA GLU A 25 16.73 -4.00 -2.66
C GLU A 25 16.43 -2.84 -3.60
N GLN A 26 16.75 -2.96 -4.89
CA GLN A 26 16.40 -1.96 -5.91
C GLN A 26 14.87 -1.82 -6.03
N ASN A 27 14.14 -2.93 -6.07
CA ASN A 27 12.68 -2.92 -6.15
C ASN A 27 12.05 -2.30 -4.89
N LYS A 28 12.56 -2.60 -3.69
CA LYS A 28 12.11 -1.94 -2.46
C LYS A 28 12.41 -0.43 -2.46
N ALA A 29 13.56 -0.02 -2.94
CA ALA A 29 13.92 1.40 -3.05
C ALA A 29 13.00 2.14 -4.03
N LEU A 30 12.66 1.53 -5.17
CA LEU A 30 11.70 2.07 -6.13
C LEU A 30 10.31 2.19 -5.50
N ALA A 31 9.82 1.12 -4.85
CA ALA A 31 8.54 1.12 -4.16
C ALA A 31 8.48 2.21 -3.07
N LYS A 32 9.51 2.32 -2.24
CA LYS A 32 9.62 3.37 -1.23
C LYS A 32 9.55 4.77 -1.85
N ARG A 33 10.31 5.01 -2.92
CA ARG A 33 10.30 6.29 -3.63
C ARG A 33 8.92 6.62 -4.19
N ALA A 34 8.21 5.63 -4.76
CA ALA A 34 6.85 5.82 -5.26
C ALA A 34 5.90 6.24 -4.13
N PHE A 35 5.94 5.58 -2.98
CA PHE A 35 5.12 5.94 -1.82
C PHE A 35 5.45 7.34 -1.29
N GLU A 36 6.72 7.66 -1.09
CA GLU A 36 7.14 8.93 -0.47
C GLU A 36 6.99 10.14 -1.40
N GLU A 37 7.32 9.99 -2.68
CA GLU A 37 7.38 11.12 -3.60
C GLU A 37 6.09 11.27 -4.42
N LEU A 38 5.60 10.19 -5.01
CA LEU A 38 4.43 10.25 -5.87
C LEU A 38 3.14 10.18 -5.06
N LEU A 39 2.96 9.12 -4.24
CA LEU A 39 1.69 8.90 -3.54
C LEU A 39 1.50 9.89 -2.39
N SER A 40 2.52 10.12 -1.55
CA SER A 40 2.39 10.99 -0.39
C SER A 40 2.54 12.47 -0.72
N LYS A 41 3.57 12.87 -1.50
CA LYS A 41 3.83 14.28 -1.82
C LYS A 41 3.10 14.78 -3.07
N GLY A 42 2.39 13.91 -3.80
CA GLY A 42 1.64 14.29 -5.01
C GLY A 42 2.53 14.74 -6.17
N ARG A 43 3.76 14.20 -6.28
CA ARG A 43 4.66 14.50 -7.39
C ARG A 43 4.27 13.70 -8.63
N PHE A 44 3.11 14.04 -9.20
CA PHE A 44 2.47 13.29 -10.30
C PHE A 44 3.33 13.18 -11.55
N GLU A 45 4.27 14.11 -11.76
CA GLU A 45 5.23 14.09 -12.86
C GLU A 45 6.17 12.87 -12.81
N LEU A 46 6.29 12.21 -11.67
CA LEU A 46 7.10 11.00 -11.52
C LEU A 46 6.42 9.74 -12.06
N ALA A 47 5.12 9.78 -12.34
CA ALA A 47 4.37 8.59 -12.76
C ALA A 47 4.99 7.94 -14.02
N GLU A 48 5.33 8.73 -15.04
CA GLU A 48 5.96 8.20 -16.25
C GLU A 48 7.35 7.60 -16.02
N GLN A 49 8.05 8.03 -14.96
CA GLN A 49 9.36 7.48 -14.58
C GLN A 49 9.22 6.18 -13.79
N LEU A 50 8.20 6.06 -12.95
CA LEU A 50 8.04 4.97 -12.00
C LEU A 50 7.19 3.83 -12.55
N TYR A 51 6.20 4.13 -13.38
CA TYR A 51 5.27 3.13 -13.93
C TYR A 51 5.58 2.76 -15.37
N ALA A 52 5.27 1.52 -15.71
CA ALA A 52 5.29 1.07 -17.10
C ALA A 52 4.11 1.69 -17.86
N LYS A 53 4.26 1.90 -19.17
CA LYS A 53 3.18 2.44 -20.02
C LYS A 53 1.96 1.52 -20.10
N ASP A 54 2.20 0.21 -20.00
CA ASP A 54 1.21 -0.85 -19.99
C ASP A 54 0.91 -1.35 -18.55
N PHE A 55 0.99 -0.44 -17.58
CA PHE A 55 0.63 -0.71 -16.19
C PHE A 55 -0.83 -1.12 -16.06
N VAL A 56 -1.07 -2.07 -15.15
CA VAL A 56 -2.41 -2.54 -14.79
C VAL A 56 -2.55 -2.59 -13.28
N ASN A 57 -3.58 -1.94 -12.75
CA ASN A 57 -4.02 -2.15 -11.37
C ASN A 57 -5.20 -3.14 -11.39
N HIS A 58 -5.02 -4.30 -10.76
CA HIS A 58 -5.98 -5.39 -10.75
C HIS A 58 -7.09 -5.14 -9.70
N GLY A 59 -8.12 -4.44 -10.11
CA GLY A 59 -9.30 -4.21 -9.27
C GLY A 59 -10.21 -5.46 -9.17
N ILE A 60 -11.04 -5.51 -8.13
CA ILE A 60 -11.94 -6.66 -7.88
C ILE A 60 -12.93 -6.89 -9.04
N HIS A 61 -13.40 -5.83 -9.68
CA HIS A 61 -14.44 -5.91 -10.72
C HIS A 61 -13.89 -5.73 -12.14
N ARG A 62 -12.78 -5.03 -12.29
CA ARG A 62 -12.10 -4.78 -13.55
C ARG A 62 -10.70 -4.28 -13.33
N ASP A 63 -9.89 -4.42 -14.34
CA ASP A 63 -8.58 -3.81 -14.40
C ASP A 63 -8.69 -2.28 -14.61
N ILE A 64 -7.75 -1.55 -14.03
CA ILE A 64 -7.67 -0.09 -14.05
C ILE A 64 -6.37 0.31 -14.74
N SER A 65 -6.45 1.21 -15.70
CA SER A 65 -5.30 1.73 -16.42
C SER A 65 -4.46 2.70 -15.58
N LEU A 66 -3.23 3.00 -16.02
CA LEU A 66 -2.38 4.01 -15.38
C LEU A 66 -3.07 5.38 -15.32
N GLU A 67 -3.78 5.77 -16.36
CA GLU A 67 -4.47 7.06 -16.40
C GLU A 67 -5.57 7.16 -15.35
N GLU A 68 -6.39 6.09 -15.22
CA GLU A 68 -7.45 6.01 -14.21
C GLU A 68 -6.88 5.96 -12.79
N ASP A 69 -5.80 5.21 -12.58
CA ASP A 69 -5.11 5.11 -11.30
C ASP A 69 -4.55 6.47 -10.86
N GLN A 70 -3.88 7.19 -11.77
CA GLN A 70 -3.39 8.54 -11.52
C GLN A 70 -4.51 9.56 -11.30
N ALA A 71 -5.65 9.41 -11.97
CA ALA A 71 -6.82 10.23 -11.72
C ALA A 71 -7.38 9.99 -10.31
N ALA A 72 -7.46 8.74 -9.86
CA ALA A 72 -7.86 8.39 -8.51
C ALA A 72 -6.88 8.95 -7.46
N LEU A 73 -5.56 8.86 -7.70
CA LEU A 73 -4.57 9.45 -6.80
C LEU A 73 -4.73 10.97 -6.66
N LYS A 74 -4.95 11.68 -7.76
CA LYS A 74 -5.25 13.13 -7.75
C LYS A 74 -6.53 13.42 -6.96
N GLY A 75 -7.55 12.58 -7.11
CA GLY A 75 -8.80 12.69 -6.35
C GLY A 75 -8.58 12.54 -4.83
N TRP A 76 -7.67 11.66 -4.40
CA TRP A 76 -7.30 11.54 -3.00
C TRP A 76 -6.61 12.81 -2.47
N HIS A 77 -5.68 13.40 -3.23
CA HIS A 77 -5.04 14.67 -2.86
C HIS A 77 -6.03 15.87 -2.86
N GLN A 78 -7.06 15.82 -3.69
CA GLN A 78 -8.13 16.82 -3.65
C GLN A 78 -8.99 16.67 -2.41
N ALA A 79 -9.37 15.43 -2.05
CA ALA A 79 -10.18 15.16 -0.85
C ALA A 79 -9.41 15.43 0.45
N PHE A 80 -8.10 15.14 0.47
CA PHE A 80 -7.20 15.27 1.62
C PHE A 80 -5.96 16.07 1.21
N PRO A 81 -5.99 17.41 1.19
CA PRO A 81 -4.86 18.23 0.74
C PRO A 81 -3.59 18.08 1.58
N ASP A 82 -3.72 17.62 2.83
CA ASP A 82 -2.64 17.32 3.77
C ASP A 82 -2.32 15.83 3.88
N ILE A 83 -2.69 15.02 2.87
CA ILE A 83 -2.48 13.57 2.88
C ILE A 83 -1.01 13.22 3.05
N SER A 84 -0.74 12.29 3.95
CA SER A 84 0.56 11.68 4.16
C SER A 84 0.41 10.16 4.09
N ILE A 85 1.16 9.52 3.20
CA ILE A 85 1.14 8.06 3.01
C ILE A 85 2.54 7.53 3.32
N VAL A 86 2.64 6.75 4.40
CA VAL A 86 3.92 6.26 4.93
C VAL A 86 4.03 4.75 4.69
N PRO A 87 5.02 4.28 3.94
CA PRO A 87 5.32 2.86 3.81
C PRO A 87 6.01 2.36 5.09
N GLU A 88 5.28 1.59 5.90
CA GLU A 88 5.76 1.09 7.20
C GLU A 88 6.60 -0.20 7.08
N LYS A 89 6.22 -1.08 6.14
CA LYS A 89 6.92 -2.35 5.92
C LYS A 89 6.99 -2.65 4.42
N LEU A 90 8.17 -3.06 3.97
CA LEU A 90 8.40 -3.48 2.59
C LEU A 90 9.01 -4.89 2.61
N ILE A 91 8.36 -5.81 1.91
CA ILE A 91 8.82 -7.19 1.74
C ILE A 91 8.94 -7.43 0.24
N ALA A 92 10.11 -7.87 -0.22
CA ALA A 92 10.33 -8.19 -1.63
C ALA A 92 10.59 -9.68 -1.79
N ASP A 93 9.99 -10.25 -2.83
CA ASP A 93 10.24 -11.61 -3.30
C ASP A 93 10.24 -11.61 -4.84
N GLY A 94 11.38 -11.98 -5.43
CA GLY A 94 11.57 -11.88 -6.88
C GLY A 94 11.34 -10.48 -7.43
N ASP A 95 10.40 -10.35 -8.34
CA ASP A 95 9.97 -9.12 -8.97
C ASP A 95 8.81 -8.41 -8.24
N GLN A 96 8.35 -8.95 -7.11
CA GLN A 96 7.23 -8.41 -6.34
C GLN A 96 7.70 -7.69 -5.07
N VAL A 97 7.00 -6.60 -4.73
CA VAL A 97 7.18 -5.87 -3.47
C VAL A 97 5.81 -5.68 -2.83
N ALA A 98 5.63 -6.26 -1.65
CA ALA A 98 4.48 -5.98 -0.80
C ALA A 98 4.81 -4.82 0.15
N VAL A 99 3.94 -3.82 0.22
CA VAL A 99 4.08 -2.64 1.07
C VAL A 99 2.88 -2.53 1.98
N TYR A 100 3.09 -2.65 3.30
CA TYR A 100 2.11 -2.22 4.29
C TYR A 100 2.30 -0.74 4.54
N TRP A 101 1.23 0.05 4.39
CA TRP A 101 1.27 1.50 4.48
C TRP A 101 0.15 2.05 5.36
N ILE A 102 0.37 3.26 5.88
CA ILE A 102 -0.61 4.03 6.64
C ILE A 102 -0.76 5.40 5.98
N ALA A 103 -2.00 5.77 5.67
CA ALA A 103 -2.38 7.09 5.17
C ALA A 103 -3.11 7.87 6.25
N ARG A 104 -2.81 9.17 6.36
CA ARG A 104 -3.45 10.12 7.28
C ARG A 104 -3.73 11.41 6.56
N GLY A 105 -4.82 12.09 6.91
CA GLY A 105 -5.14 13.40 6.37
C GLY A 105 -6.43 13.96 6.94
N THR A 106 -6.71 15.22 6.57
CA THR A 106 -7.94 15.94 6.92
C THR A 106 -8.78 16.11 5.66
N ASN A 107 -9.99 15.58 5.66
CA ASN A 107 -10.89 15.65 4.51
C ASN A 107 -11.53 17.03 4.38
N THR A 108 -10.74 18.02 3.92
CA THR A 108 -11.20 19.41 3.72
C THR A 108 -11.65 19.71 2.30
N GLY A 109 -11.39 18.80 1.35
CA GLY A 109 -11.80 18.95 -0.04
C GLY A 109 -12.74 17.83 -0.50
N THR A 110 -13.13 17.90 -1.77
CA THR A 110 -13.94 16.89 -2.45
C THR A 110 -13.07 16.12 -3.44
N GLY A 111 -13.23 14.80 -3.53
CA GLY A 111 -12.51 13.94 -4.49
C GLY A 111 -12.92 12.49 -4.33
N ASN A 112 -12.78 11.69 -5.38
CA ASN A 112 -13.16 10.28 -5.41
C ASN A 112 -14.60 10.01 -4.88
N GLY A 113 -15.54 10.92 -5.15
CA GLY A 113 -16.92 10.82 -4.68
C GLY A 113 -17.11 11.16 -3.19
N LEU A 114 -16.08 11.57 -2.47
CA LEU A 114 -16.17 12.00 -1.07
C LEU A 114 -16.54 13.47 -0.97
N PRO A 115 -17.52 13.86 -0.13
CA PRO A 115 -17.74 15.24 0.24
C PRO A 115 -16.68 15.71 1.24
N ALA A 116 -16.46 17.02 1.34
CA ALA A 116 -15.64 17.62 2.40
C ALA A 116 -16.36 17.51 3.75
N THR A 117 -15.77 16.79 4.71
CA THR A 117 -16.33 16.60 6.06
C THR A 117 -15.63 17.42 7.13
N GLY A 118 -14.44 17.94 6.85
CA GLY A 118 -13.55 18.62 7.80
C GLY A 118 -12.92 17.68 8.84
N LYS A 119 -13.16 16.38 8.74
CA LYS A 119 -12.68 15.39 9.71
C LYS A 119 -11.33 14.79 9.32
N LYS A 120 -10.56 14.39 10.34
CA LYS A 120 -9.34 13.59 10.17
C LYS A 120 -9.71 12.13 9.98
N ALA A 121 -8.93 11.46 9.15
CA ALA A 121 -9.00 10.00 8.99
C ALA A 121 -7.60 9.39 8.92
N GLU A 122 -7.51 8.18 9.43
CA GLU A 122 -6.36 7.30 9.27
C GLU A 122 -6.82 5.99 8.61
N GLN A 123 -6.04 5.51 7.67
CA GLN A 123 -6.32 4.30 6.93
C GLN A 123 -5.04 3.49 6.76
N SER A 124 -5.14 2.17 6.87
CA SER A 124 -4.04 1.27 6.50
C SER A 124 -4.41 0.44 5.27
N GLY A 125 -3.40 -0.02 4.58
CA GLY A 125 -3.58 -0.89 3.43
C GLY A 125 -2.33 -1.69 3.11
N ILE A 126 -2.50 -2.61 2.17
CA ILE A 126 -1.41 -3.37 1.56
C ILE A 126 -1.51 -3.18 0.05
N THR A 127 -0.38 -2.83 -0.55
CA THR A 127 -0.20 -2.80 -1.99
C THR A 127 0.89 -3.79 -2.35
N ILE A 128 0.62 -4.63 -3.34
CA ILE A 128 1.61 -5.51 -3.95
C ILE A 128 1.88 -4.96 -5.34
N TRP A 129 3.13 -4.64 -5.64
CA TRP A 129 3.58 -4.25 -6.96
C TRP A 129 4.45 -5.32 -7.59
N ARG A 130 4.22 -5.61 -8.86
CA ARG A 130 5.18 -6.33 -9.71
C ARG A 130 6.02 -5.29 -10.47
N ILE A 131 7.33 -5.41 -10.35
CA ILE A 131 8.31 -4.47 -10.89
C ILE A 131 9.14 -5.19 -11.96
N VAL A 132 9.06 -4.69 -13.19
CA VAL A 132 9.78 -5.25 -14.34
C VAL A 132 10.59 -4.13 -14.98
N ASP A 133 11.86 -4.39 -15.27
CA ASP A 133 12.79 -3.44 -15.88
C ASP A 133 12.83 -2.07 -15.16
N GLY A 134 12.77 -2.11 -13.81
CA GLY A 134 12.79 -0.92 -12.97
C GLY A 134 11.53 -0.06 -13.06
N LYS A 135 10.39 -0.63 -13.47
CA LYS A 135 9.09 0.02 -13.57
C LYS A 135 8.02 -0.80 -12.87
N ILE A 136 7.09 -0.12 -12.19
CA ILE A 136 5.88 -0.73 -11.63
C ILE A 136 4.97 -1.08 -12.81
N LYS A 137 4.71 -2.37 -12.99
CA LYS A 137 3.94 -2.89 -14.11
C LYS A 137 2.56 -3.36 -13.71
N GLU A 138 2.43 -3.94 -12.54
CA GLU A 138 1.14 -4.41 -12.03
C GLU A 138 0.97 -4.06 -10.56
N GLU A 139 -0.28 -3.89 -10.16
CA GLU A 139 -0.68 -3.56 -8.80
C GLU A 139 -1.87 -4.39 -8.34
N TRP A 140 -1.84 -4.80 -7.08
CA TRP A 140 -2.97 -5.31 -6.30
C TRP A 140 -3.00 -4.54 -4.98
N SER A 141 -4.13 -3.91 -4.68
CA SER A 141 -4.27 -3.12 -3.45
C SER A 141 -5.52 -3.49 -2.67
N ALA A 142 -5.38 -3.54 -1.36
CA ALA A 142 -6.49 -3.67 -0.43
C ALA A 142 -6.30 -2.70 0.74
N PHE A 143 -7.37 -2.02 1.17
CA PHE A 143 -7.31 -1.05 2.25
C PHE A 143 -8.64 -0.97 3.01
N ASP A 144 -8.59 -0.49 4.25
CA ASP A 144 -9.74 -0.40 5.14
C ASP A 144 -10.60 0.84 4.86
N GLN A 145 -11.34 0.77 3.73
CA GLN A 145 -12.24 1.85 3.33
C GLN A 145 -13.40 2.04 4.31
N LEU A 146 -13.89 0.94 4.91
CA LEU A 146 -15.01 1.01 5.84
C LEU A 146 -14.66 1.87 7.06
N SER A 147 -13.52 1.61 7.68
CA SER A 147 -13.05 2.40 8.82
C SER A 147 -12.90 3.88 8.47
N MET A 148 -12.30 4.18 7.32
CA MET A 148 -12.17 5.57 6.85
C MET A 148 -13.53 6.26 6.71
N MET A 149 -14.50 5.62 6.07
CA MET A 149 -15.86 6.17 5.88
C MET A 149 -16.58 6.43 7.21
N GLN A 150 -16.37 5.55 8.21
CA GLN A 150 -16.90 5.74 9.56
C GLN A 150 -16.24 6.92 10.28
N GLN A 151 -14.91 7.06 10.21
CA GLN A 151 -14.16 8.18 10.78
C GLN A 151 -14.62 9.52 10.20
N LEU A 152 -14.91 9.55 8.89
CA LEU A 152 -15.46 10.71 8.19
C LEU A 152 -16.93 10.98 8.55
N GLY A 153 -17.63 10.02 9.19
CA GLY A 153 -19.04 10.11 9.54
C GLY A 153 -19.97 9.96 8.33
N LEU A 154 -19.48 9.34 7.28
CA LEU A 154 -20.25 9.03 6.06
C LEU A 154 -21.01 7.70 6.18
N LEU A 155 -20.61 6.87 7.15
CA LEU A 155 -21.29 5.64 7.53
C LEU A 155 -21.48 5.58 9.05
N PRO A 156 -22.56 4.92 9.54
CA PRO A 156 -22.74 4.72 10.96
C PRO A 156 -21.58 3.92 11.58
N ASN A 157 -21.09 4.35 12.74
CA ASN A 157 -20.22 3.49 13.53
C ASN A 157 -21.02 2.27 14.00
N GLN A 158 -20.53 1.08 13.77
CA GLN A 158 -21.07 -0.09 14.45
C GLN A 158 -20.84 0.09 15.95
N LYS A 159 -21.92 0.29 16.71
CA LYS A 159 -21.85 0.13 18.14
C LYS A 159 -21.41 -1.31 18.39
N THR A 160 -20.24 -1.52 18.98
CA THR A 160 -19.90 -2.81 19.57
C THR A 160 -20.99 -3.11 20.58
N SER A 161 -21.97 -3.95 20.20
CA SER A 161 -23.00 -4.42 21.08
C SER A 161 -22.35 -5.25 22.17
N GLY A 162 -22.24 -4.65 23.35
CA GLY A 162 -22.26 -5.31 24.64
C GLY A 162 -21.21 -6.36 24.93
N ALA A 163 -20.14 -5.94 25.59
CA ALA A 163 -19.72 -6.72 26.73
C ALA A 163 -20.86 -6.60 27.76
N THR A 164 -21.66 -7.65 27.91
CA THR A 164 -22.62 -7.79 29.00
C THR A 164 -21.79 -7.82 30.30
N GLU A 165 -21.80 -6.72 31.05
CA GLU A 165 -21.39 -6.76 32.46
C GLU A 165 -22.30 -7.76 33.15
N SER A 166 -21.77 -8.96 33.41
CA SER A 166 -22.37 -9.89 34.34
C SER A 166 -22.24 -9.28 35.75
N ASN A 167 -23.28 -8.60 36.19
CA ASN A 167 -23.48 -8.29 37.60
C ASN A 167 -23.48 -9.61 38.40
N ALA A 168 -22.33 -9.96 38.96
CA ALA A 168 -22.24 -10.91 40.05
C ALA A 168 -22.84 -10.25 41.29
N THR A 169 -24.13 -10.41 41.46
CA THR A 169 -24.81 -10.11 42.74
C THR A 169 -24.32 -11.07 43.78
N ASP A 170 -23.47 -10.56 44.64
CA ASP A 170 -23.07 -11.18 45.89
C ASP A 170 -24.30 -11.33 46.79
N LYS A 171 -24.82 -12.54 46.91
CA LYS A 171 -25.77 -12.90 47.96
C LYS A 171 -25.01 -13.50 49.14
N LYS A 172 -24.71 -12.65 50.14
CA LYS A 172 -24.58 -13.07 51.52
C LYS A 172 -25.94 -13.57 52.00
N GLN A 173 -26.01 -14.77 52.51
CA GLN A 173 -26.93 -15.22 53.56
C GLN A 173 -26.22 -16.27 54.38
N GLU A 174 -26.11 -15.91 55.64
CA GLU A 174 -26.34 -16.59 56.90
C GLU A 174 -25.78 -18.00 57.06
#